data_8ea770bf787567377936f0af70453adc
#
_entry.id   8ea770bf787567377936f0af70453adc
#
_cell.length_a   1.000
_cell.length_b   1.000
_cell.length_c   1.000
_cell.angle_alpha   90.00
_cell.angle_beta   90.00
_cell.angle_gamma   90.00
#
_symmetry.space_group_name_H-M   'P 1'
#
loop_
_entity.id
_entity.type
_entity.pdbx_description
1 polymer ?
#
loop_
_entity_poly.entity_id
_entity_poly.type
_entity_poly.pdbx_seq_one_letter_code
_entity_poly.pdbx_strand_id
1 'polypeptide(L)'
;GSEMCIRDRLEPIPENDADADDFFANKELKLQVLNMTSRDVSQEHVLSIQEPKHSLLGQSILKRTSINIEDVYQIPPDSGIKWYGQEFDRIYNYTTRSVLTVPMFNHRQEAVGVIQLINCKNDVDQILDGIESVDEAVQAFEESDAKAMESVASQAAVALENAELFDSIQILFDGFINASVKAIESRDPTTSGHSSRVATLTIALAEAAHQLDSGPFGSLRFTHDQMNEIRYASLLHDFGKIGVQERVLVKSKKLYPEEEQAVMDRFRMIRQGIELEMTKKQLEYFMAESREDALAKYGNHSQELKEKLDELDDALKFIIKANEPTVLAQGGFEGSRISAANCFSI
;
A
#
# COMPACT_ATOMS: atom_id res chain seq x y z
N GLY A 1 -13.95 37.11 -13.82
CA GLY A 1 -12.60 36.78 -14.18
C GLY A 1 -12.44 35.27 -14.31
N SER A 2 -11.65 34.86 -15.26
CA SER A 2 -11.27 33.45 -15.34
C SER A 2 -9.93 33.27 -14.63
N GLU A 3 -9.80 32.21 -13.86
CA GLU A 3 -8.61 31.87 -13.11
C GLU A 3 -7.90 30.71 -13.82
N MET A 4 -6.59 30.81 -13.90
CA MET A 4 -5.76 29.85 -14.56
C MET A 4 -4.59 29.51 -13.65
N CYS A 5 -4.44 28.26 -13.26
CA CYS A 5 -3.40 27.81 -12.34
C CYS A 5 -2.43 26.87 -13.04
N ILE A 6 -1.14 27.02 -12.80
CA ILE A 6 -0.11 26.12 -13.29
C ILE A 6 0.43 25.33 -12.09
N ARG A 7 0.46 24.02 -12.25
CA ARG A 7 0.94 23.10 -11.25
C ARG A 7 2.19 22.40 -11.76
N ASP A 8 3.37 22.87 -11.34
CA ASP A 8 4.59 22.06 -11.37
C ASP A 8 5.55 22.54 -10.27
N ARG A 9 6.16 21.57 -9.58
CA ARG A 9 7.10 21.84 -8.50
C ARG A 9 8.41 22.32 -9.12
N LEU A 10 8.74 23.60 -8.89
CA LEU A 10 9.97 24.19 -9.38
C LEU A 10 11.02 24.17 -8.25
N GLU A 11 12.23 23.71 -8.56
CA GLU A 11 13.41 23.79 -7.70
C GLU A 11 13.78 25.26 -7.38
N PRO A 12 14.78 25.51 -6.51
CA PRO A 12 15.20 26.87 -6.18
C PRO A 12 15.45 27.73 -7.42
N ILE A 13 14.92 28.94 -7.40
CA ILE A 13 15.02 29.89 -8.52
C ILE A 13 16.45 30.40 -8.63
N PRO A 14 17.04 30.41 -9.84
CA PRO A 14 18.38 30.92 -10.05
C PRO A 14 18.48 32.43 -9.74
N GLU A 15 19.62 32.85 -9.18
CA GLU A 15 19.88 34.25 -8.85
C GLU A 15 20.25 35.10 -10.08
N ASN A 16 20.65 34.47 -11.21
CA ASN A 16 21.10 35.11 -12.42
C ASN A 16 20.28 34.70 -13.65
N ASP A 17 20.09 35.65 -14.58
CA ASP A 17 19.38 35.44 -15.85
C ASP A 17 20.02 34.37 -16.76
N ALA A 18 21.32 34.13 -16.66
CA ALA A 18 22.05 33.12 -17.42
C ALA A 18 21.64 31.70 -17.04
N ASP A 19 21.25 31.49 -15.77
CA ASP A 19 20.84 30.20 -15.24
C ASP A 19 19.33 29.92 -15.45
N ALA A 20 18.59 30.93 -15.96
CA ALA A 20 17.14 30.79 -16.17
C ALA A 20 16.78 29.82 -17.30
N ASP A 21 17.64 29.68 -18.32
CA ASP A 21 17.43 28.71 -19.39
C ASP A 21 17.63 27.29 -18.88
N ASP A 22 18.60 27.07 -17.99
CA ASP A 22 18.85 25.81 -17.32
C ASP A 22 17.72 25.49 -16.32
N PHE A 23 17.20 26.51 -15.63
CA PHE A 23 16.07 26.36 -14.70
C PHE A 23 14.81 25.81 -15.37
N PHE A 24 14.52 26.24 -16.60
CA PHE A 24 13.37 25.76 -17.36
C PHE A 24 13.69 24.60 -18.32
N ALA A 25 14.96 24.22 -18.51
CA ALA A 25 15.39 23.26 -19.52
C ALA A 25 14.71 21.86 -19.43
N ASN A 26 14.34 21.47 -18.18
CA ASN A 26 13.70 20.20 -17.90
C ASN A 26 12.29 20.38 -17.30
N LYS A 27 11.67 21.55 -17.44
CA LYS A 27 10.39 21.89 -16.82
C LYS A 27 9.41 22.35 -17.87
N GLU A 28 8.27 21.70 -17.87
CA GLU A 28 7.16 22.03 -18.75
C GLU A 28 6.16 22.87 -17.95
N LEU A 29 6.01 24.15 -18.32
CA LEU A 29 4.93 24.97 -17.78
C LEU A 29 3.63 24.61 -18.51
N LYS A 30 2.69 24.07 -17.76
CA LYS A 30 1.36 23.71 -18.24
C LYS A 30 0.33 24.68 -17.72
N LEU A 31 -0.45 25.21 -18.61
CA LEU A 31 -1.52 26.13 -18.33
C LEU A 31 -2.86 25.37 -18.30
N GLN A 32 -3.51 25.35 -17.14
CA GLN A 32 -4.81 24.72 -16.97
C GLN A 32 -5.88 25.77 -16.67
N VAL A 33 -6.96 25.79 -17.44
CA VAL A 33 -8.10 26.67 -17.19
C VAL A 33 -8.94 26.06 -16.08
N LEU A 34 -9.04 26.77 -14.95
CA LEU A 34 -9.84 26.31 -13.81
C LEU A 34 -11.29 26.82 -13.86
N ASN A 35 -11.51 28.04 -14.34
CA ASN A 35 -12.83 28.64 -14.39
C ASN A 35 -12.93 29.70 -15.51
N MET A 36 -14.02 29.68 -16.26
CA MET A 36 -14.43 30.76 -17.18
C MET A 36 -15.86 31.15 -16.84
N THR A 37 -16.04 32.36 -16.33
CA THR A 37 -17.36 32.89 -15.97
C THR A 37 -18.29 33.06 -17.15
N SER A 38 -17.80 33.08 -18.38
CA SER A 38 -18.55 33.28 -19.60
C SER A 38 -18.90 32.00 -20.38
N ARG A 39 -18.30 30.84 -20.03
CA ARG A 39 -18.53 29.58 -20.73
C ARG A 39 -18.29 28.40 -19.80
N ASP A 40 -19.06 27.34 -20.00
CA ASP A 40 -18.85 26.06 -19.34
C ASP A 40 -17.64 25.35 -20.01
N VAL A 41 -16.50 25.38 -19.35
CA VAL A 41 -15.28 24.68 -19.81
C VAL A 41 -15.30 23.27 -19.22
N SER A 42 -16.01 22.39 -19.89
CA SER A 42 -16.16 20.98 -19.47
C SER A 42 -14.95 20.09 -19.78
N GLN A 43 -13.91 20.62 -20.44
CA GLN A 43 -12.71 19.88 -20.80
C GLN A 43 -11.46 20.59 -20.26
N GLU A 44 -10.65 19.87 -19.50
CA GLU A 44 -9.33 20.32 -19.09
C GLU A 44 -8.43 20.46 -20.33
N HIS A 45 -8.25 21.70 -20.81
CA HIS A 45 -7.24 21.99 -21.83
C HIS A 45 -5.96 22.39 -21.15
N VAL A 46 -4.93 21.61 -21.39
CA VAL A 46 -3.57 21.86 -20.92
C VAL A 46 -2.78 22.45 -22.09
N LEU A 47 -2.35 23.69 -21.95
CA LEU A 47 -1.48 24.37 -22.92
C LEU A 47 -0.03 24.32 -22.44
N SER A 48 0.84 23.78 -23.30
CA SER A 48 2.29 23.75 -23.03
C SER A 48 2.95 25.05 -23.46
N ILE A 49 3.71 25.68 -22.58
CA ILE A 49 4.40 26.95 -22.89
C ILE A 49 5.79 26.66 -23.44
N GLN A 50 6.02 27.00 -24.72
CA GLN A 50 7.23 26.63 -25.45
C GLN A 50 8.50 27.37 -24.99
N GLU A 51 8.38 28.64 -24.57
CA GLU A 51 9.51 29.46 -24.07
C GLU A 51 9.18 30.04 -22.69
N PRO A 52 9.27 29.23 -21.62
CA PRO A 52 8.84 29.64 -20.29
C PRO A 52 9.54 30.92 -19.80
N LYS A 53 10.82 31.07 -20.07
CA LYS A 53 11.63 32.23 -19.67
C LYS A 53 11.04 33.56 -20.14
N HIS A 54 10.49 33.61 -21.34
CA HIS A 54 9.92 34.81 -21.93
C HIS A 54 8.43 35.00 -21.72
N SER A 55 7.77 34.01 -21.13
CA SER A 55 6.34 34.09 -20.84
C SER A 55 6.07 34.98 -19.62
N LEU A 56 4.85 35.52 -19.53
CA LEU A 56 4.39 36.23 -18.33
C LEU A 56 4.54 35.39 -17.08
N LEU A 57 4.23 34.10 -17.19
CA LEU A 57 4.31 33.13 -16.10
C LEU A 57 5.74 32.94 -15.62
N GLY A 58 6.64 32.63 -16.53
CA GLY A 58 8.06 32.43 -16.21
C GLY A 58 8.72 33.70 -15.68
N GLN A 59 8.42 34.86 -16.27
CA GLN A 59 8.94 36.14 -15.79
C GLN A 59 8.42 36.47 -14.38
N SER A 60 7.18 36.17 -14.03
CA SER A 60 6.67 36.38 -12.68
C SER A 60 7.39 35.53 -11.64
N ILE A 61 7.70 34.27 -12.00
CA ILE A 61 8.50 33.37 -11.16
C ILE A 61 9.91 33.89 -10.99
N LEU A 62 10.61 34.20 -12.09
CA LEU A 62 12.00 34.67 -12.06
C LEU A 62 12.16 35.96 -11.28
N LYS A 63 11.27 36.92 -11.48
CA LYS A 63 11.29 38.21 -10.78
C LYS A 63 10.70 38.16 -9.36
N ARG A 64 10.08 37.03 -9.01
CA ARG A 64 9.41 36.85 -7.72
C ARG A 64 8.36 37.91 -7.40
N THR A 65 7.70 38.41 -8.42
CA THR A 65 6.71 39.48 -8.29
C THR A 65 5.51 39.24 -9.21
N SER A 66 4.37 39.78 -8.83
CA SER A 66 3.20 39.85 -9.68
C SER A 66 3.48 40.72 -10.92
N ILE A 67 2.95 40.33 -12.05
CA ILE A 67 3.00 41.05 -13.32
C ILE A 67 1.59 41.43 -13.72
N ASN A 68 1.32 42.71 -13.83
CA ASN A 68 0.05 43.26 -14.25
C ASN A 68 0.20 43.89 -15.64
N ILE A 69 -0.54 43.39 -16.63
CA ILE A 69 -0.53 43.89 -18.01
C ILE A 69 -1.92 44.40 -18.36
N GLU A 70 -2.03 45.66 -18.73
CA GLU A 70 -3.28 46.27 -19.14
C GLU A 70 -3.80 45.74 -20.48
N ASP A 71 -2.88 45.56 -21.45
CA ASP A 71 -3.20 45.01 -22.76
C ASP A 71 -2.05 44.11 -23.26
N VAL A 72 -2.31 42.79 -23.36
CA VAL A 72 -1.30 41.79 -23.78
C VAL A 72 -0.83 41.95 -25.21
N TYR A 73 -1.63 42.60 -26.05
CA TYR A 73 -1.27 42.89 -27.44
C TYR A 73 -0.46 44.19 -27.61
N GLN A 74 -0.34 44.97 -26.54
CA GLN A 74 0.48 46.19 -26.48
C GLN A 74 1.77 46.02 -25.70
N ILE A 75 2.18 44.81 -25.36
CA ILE A 75 3.44 44.54 -24.67
C ILE A 75 4.60 44.97 -25.58
N PRO A 76 5.51 45.88 -25.07
CA PRO A 76 6.63 46.37 -25.86
C PRO A 76 7.57 45.21 -26.27
N PRO A 77 8.05 45.18 -27.54
CA PRO A 77 8.93 44.11 -28.01
C PRO A 77 10.28 44.01 -27.27
N ASP A 78 10.72 45.11 -26.68
CA ASP A 78 11.95 45.22 -25.88
C ASP A 78 11.79 44.88 -24.40
N SER A 79 10.56 44.57 -23.96
CA SER A 79 10.27 44.20 -22.57
C SER A 79 10.83 42.82 -22.19
N GLY A 80 11.21 41.98 -23.17
CA GLY A 80 11.62 40.59 -22.94
C GLY A 80 10.45 39.62 -22.60
N ILE A 81 9.22 40.12 -22.61
CA ILE A 81 8.00 39.37 -22.29
C ILE A 81 7.24 39.07 -23.56
N LYS A 82 6.81 37.81 -23.73
CA LYS A 82 5.97 37.38 -24.83
C LYS A 82 4.63 36.87 -24.31
N TRP A 83 3.55 37.21 -25.01
CA TRP A 83 2.23 36.67 -24.79
C TRP A 83 2.02 35.38 -25.57
N TYR A 84 1.73 34.28 -24.90
CA TYR A 84 1.50 32.95 -25.49
C TYR A 84 0.04 32.51 -25.47
N GLY A 85 -0.89 33.34 -24.98
CA GLY A 85 -2.31 33.03 -24.89
C GLY A 85 -3.08 33.15 -26.22
N GLN A 86 -2.44 33.52 -27.33
CA GLN A 86 -3.09 33.65 -28.64
C GLN A 86 -3.74 32.36 -29.14
N GLU A 87 -3.15 31.19 -28.82
CA GLU A 87 -3.71 29.89 -29.16
C GLU A 87 -4.97 29.61 -28.33
N PHE A 88 -4.97 29.98 -27.06
CA PHE A 88 -6.13 29.93 -26.18
C PHE A 88 -7.27 30.81 -26.74
N ASP A 89 -6.96 32.06 -27.06
CA ASP A 89 -7.94 33.01 -27.62
C ASP A 89 -8.58 32.44 -28.91
N ARG A 90 -7.77 31.81 -29.77
CA ARG A 90 -8.24 31.17 -31.00
C ARG A 90 -9.11 29.96 -30.75
N ILE A 91 -8.72 29.05 -29.84
CA ILE A 91 -9.45 27.83 -29.54
C ILE A 91 -10.83 28.16 -28.95
N TYR A 92 -10.87 29.09 -28.04
CA TYR A 92 -12.11 29.45 -27.32
C TYR A 92 -12.88 30.59 -27.95
N ASN A 93 -12.45 31.12 -29.09
CA ASN A 93 -12.98 32.33 -29.71
C ASN A 93 -13.14 33.44 -28.65
N TYR A 94 -12.07 33.70 -27.95
CA TYR A 94 -11.98 34.63 -26.84
C TYR A 94 -10.95 35.70 -27.17
N THR A 95 -11.00 36.86 -26.55
CA THR A 95 -10.02 37.92 -26.67
C THR A 95 -9.49 38.28 -25.29
N THR A 96 -8.27 37.90 -25.00
CA THR A 96 -7.61 38.32 -23.77
C THR A 96 -7.05 39.73 -23.93
N ARG A 97 -7.33 40.58 -22.95
CA ARG A 97 -6.81 41.96 -22.92
C ARG A 97 -5.97 42.18 -21.68
N SER A 98 -6.57 42.35 -20.52
CA SER A 98 -5.84 42.55 -19.28
C SER A 98 -5.47 41.22 -18.62
N VAL A 99 -4.25 41.15 -18.06
CA VAL A 99 -3.74 39.95 -17.41
C VAL A 99 -2.99 40.32 -16.13
N LEU A 100 -3.37 39.65 -15.04
CA LEU A 100 -2.62 39.70 -13.79
C LEU A 100 -2.06 38.31 -13.50
N THR A 101 -0.74 38.22 -13.42
CA THR A 101 0.01 36.98 -13.18
C THR A 101 0.66 37.06 -11.81
N VAL A 102 0.36 36.12 -10.91
CA VAL A 102 0.82 36.12 -9.53
C VAL A 102 1.49 34.78 -9.23
N PRO A 103 2.80 34.78 -8.91
CA PRO A 103 3.51 33.55 -8.60
C PRO A 103 3.18 33.06 -7.18
N MET A 104 3.13 31.74 -7.02
CA MET A 104 2.91 31.07 -5.75
C MET A 104 4.21 30.49 -5.23
N PHE A 105 4.63 30.89 -4.04
CA PHE A 105 5.83 30.41 -3.38
C PHE A 105 5.48 29.70 -2.07
N ASN A 106 6.15 28.57 -1.82
CA ASN A 106 6.05 27.92 -0.53
C ASN A 106 6.90 28.61 0.54
N HIS A 107 6.89 28.09 1.77
CA HIS A 107 7.67 28.62 2.89
C HIS A 107 9.20 28.58 2.67
N ARG A 108 9.68 27.75 1.73
CA ARG A 108 11.09 27.65 1.33
C ARG A 108 11.47 28.59 0.19
N GLN A 109 10.52 29.44 -0.24
CA GLN A 109 10.71 30.32 -1.39
C GLN A 109 10.89 29.56 -2.72
N GLU A 110 10.42 28.32 -2.80
CA GLU A 110 10.33 27.55 -4.03
C GLU A 110 9.02 27.88 -4.73
N ALA A 111 9.05 28.06 -6.05
CA ALA A 111 7.83 28.30 -6.81
C ALA A 111 7.03 27.00 -6.94
N VAL A 112 5.81 27.00 -6.45
CA VAL A 112 4.87 25.86 -6.51
C VAL A 112 3.84 26.02 -7.63
N GLY A 113 3.74 27.23 -8.21
CA GLY A 113 2.82 27.50 -9.31
C GLY A 113 2.68 28.98 -9.59
N VAL A 114 1.74 29.30 -10.47
CA VAL A 114 1.37 30.66 -10.82
C VAL A 114 -0.15 30.75 -10.99
N ILE A 115 -0.77 31.77 -10.45
CA ILE A 115 -2.16 32.12 -10.73
C ILE A 115 -2.16 33.23 -11.80
N GLN A 116 -2.97 33.02 -12.84
CA GLN A 116 -3.16 34.04 -13.86
C GLN A 116 -4.64 34.36 -13.99
N LEU A 117 -4.98 35.63 -13.77
CA LEU A 117 -6.30 36.19 -14.03
C LEU A 117 -6.30 36.89 -15.37
N ILE A 118 -7.34 36.69 -16.15
CA ILE A 118 -7.50 37.34 -17.45
C ILE A 118 -8.80 38.13 -17.50
N ASN A 119 -8.76 39.30 -18.12
CA ASN A 119 -9.90 40.19 -18.35
C ASN A 119 -10.61 40.62 -17.06
N CYS A 120 -10.09 41.64 -16.42
CA CYS A 120 -10.78 42.32 -15.32
C CYS A 120 -12.06 42.99 -15.83
N LYS A 121 -13.22 42.43 -15.46
CA LYS A 121 -14.51 42.95 -15.90
C LYS A 121 -15.04 44.00 -14.96
N ASN A 122 -15.67 45.05 -15.53
CA ASN A 122 -16.40 46.05 -14.78
C ASN A 122 -17.64 45.47 -14.11
N ASP A 123 -18.30 44.51 -14.78
CA ASP A 123 -19.45 43.75 -14.26
C ASP A 123 -19.15 42.27 -14.31
N VAL A 124 -19.26 41.58 -13.17
CA VAL A 124 -18.97 40.16 -13.01
C VAL A 124 -19.85 39.28 -13.89
N ASP A 125 -21.09 39.66 -14.04
CA ASP A 125 -22.09 38.88 -14.77
C ASP A 125 -22.07 39.12 -16.30
N GLN A 126 -21.30 40.12 -16.76
CA GLN A 126 -21.18 40.41 -18.18
C GLN A 126 -20.48 39.29 -18.94
N ILE A 127 -21.13 38.79 -19.99
CA ILE A 127 -20.57 37.80 -20.91
C ILE A 127 -19.72 38.52 -21.96
N LEU A 128 -18.46 38.14 -22.12
CA LEU A 128 -17.56 38.65 -23.15
C LEU A 128 -17.76 37.80 -24.42
N ASP A 129 -18.42 38.38 -25.41
CA ASP A 129 -18.68 37.74 -26.71
C ASP A 129 -18.12 38.64 -27.85
N GLY A 130 -16.87 38.37 -28.23
CA GLY A 130 -16.14 39.09 -29.26
C GLY A 130 -15.39 40.34 -28.77
N ILE A 131 -14.67 40.99 -29.70
CA ILE A 131 -13.72 42.09 -29.42
C ILE A 131 -14.46 43.33 -28.88
N GLU A 132 -15.62 43.67 -29.45
CA GLU A 132 -16.37 44.87 -29.03
C GLU A 132 -16.79 44.80 -27.57
N SER A 133 -17.26 43.62 -27.09
CA SER A 133 -17.64 43.45 -25.70
C SER A 133 -16.46 43.51 -24.74
N VAL A 134 -15.27 43.09 -25.20
CA VAL A 134 -14.02 43.18 -24.41
C VAL A 134 -13.57 44.62 -24.28
N ASP A 135 -13.65 45.41 -25.36
CA ASP A 135 -13.26 46.81 -25.37
C ASP A 135 -14.12 47.68 -24.44
N GLU A 136 -15.39 47.35 -24.27
CA GLU A 136 -16.31 48.07 -23.40
C GLU A 136 -16.28 47.62 -21.94
N ALA A 137 -16.01 46.34 -21.68
CA ALA A 137 -16.21 45.72 -20.37
C ALA A 137 -14.93 45.45 -19.60
N VAL A 138 -13.80 45.39 -20.28
CA VAL A 138 -12.52 44.97 -19.65
C VAL A 138 -11.66 46.20 -19.32
N GLN A 139 -11.19 46.23 -18.11
CA GLN A 139 -10.26 47.23 -17.60
C GLN A 139 -8.95 46.59 -17.12
N ALA A 140 -7.94 47.41 -16.81
CA ALA A 140 -6.73 46.91 -16.14
C ALA A 140 -7.04 46.48 -14.70
N PHE A 141 -6.31 45.51 -14.19
CA PHE A 141 -6.37 45.16 -12.77
C PHE A 141 -5.75 46.30 -11.95
N GLU A 142 -6.35 46.65 -10.84
CA GLU A 142 -5.83 47.63 -9.92
C GLU A 142 -4.73 47.05 -9.01
N GLU A 143 -3.92 47.92 -8.37
CA GLU A 143 -2.92 47.50 -7.40
C GLU A 143 -3.56 46.76 -6.18
N SER A 144 -4.80 47.11 -5.83
CA SER A 144 -5.62 46.44 -4.84
C SER A 144 -5.89 45.01 -5.20
N ASP A 145 -6.20 44.71 -6.50
CA ASP A 145 -6.45 43.35 -7.00
C ASP A 145 -5.16 42.51 -6.93
N ALA A 146 -4.04 43.10 -7.34
CA ALA A 146 -2.74 42.43 -7.26
C ALA A 146 -2.40 42.03 -5.82
N LYS A 147 -2.55 42.92 -4.84
CA LYS A 147 -2.31 42.64 -3.42
C LYS A 147 -3.27 41.60 -2.86
N ALA A 148 -4.55 41.64 -3.25
CA ALA A 148 -5.52 40.65 -2.84
C ALA A 148 -5.14 39.26 -3.39
N MET A 149 -4.76 39.20 -4.67
CA MET A 149 -4.36 37.93 -5.30
C MET A 149 -3.03 37.42 -4.79
N GLU A 150 -2.07 38.24 -4.43
CA GLU A 150 -0.83 37.81 -3.74
C GLU A 150 -1.14 37.13 -2.41
N SER A 151 -2.11 37.63 -1.65
CA SER A 151 -2.55 36.98 -0.41
C SER A 151 -3.21 35.61 -0.70
N VAL A 152 -4.07 35.55 -1.72
CA VAL A 152 -4.71 34.29 -2.14
C VAL A 152 -3.65 33.30 -2.67
N ALA A 153 -2.72 33.76 -3.49
CA ALA A 153 -1.61 32.94 -4.02
C ALA A 153 -0.75 32.33 -2.92
N SER A 154 -0.46 33.11 -1.88
CA SER A 154 0.28 32.62 -0.72
C SER A 154 -0.49 31.51 0.03
N GLN A 155 -1.80 31.68 0.24
CA GLN A 155 -2.63 30.67 0.89
C GLN A 155 -2.79 29.42 0.01
N ALA A 156 -2.97 29.60 -1.30
CA ALA A 156 -3.04 28.52 -2.26
C ALA A 156 -1.74 27.70 -2.31
N ALA A 157 -0.59 28.36 -2.26
CA ALA A 157 0.72 27.71 -2.21
C ALA A 157 0.83 26.76 -0.98
N VAL A 158 0.42 27.26 0.19
CA VAL A 158 0.43 26.45 1.42
C VAL A 158 -0.56 25.26 1.31
N ALA A 159 -1.75 25.50 0.75
CA ALA A 159 -2.75 24.44 0.58
C ALA A 159 -2.27 23.36 -0.39
N LEU A 160 -1.64 23.74 -1.50
CA LEU A 160 -1.04 22.81 -2.47
C LEU A 160 0.10 22.01 -1.86
N GLU A 161 1.02 22.65 -1.15
CA GLU A 161 2.13 21.97 -0.47
C GLU A 161 1.61 20.97 0.56
N ASN A 162 0.60 21.33 1.34
CA ASN A 162 -0.04 20.39 2.28
C ASN A 162 -0.66 19.20 1.57
N ALA A 163 -1.37 19.41 0.45
CA ALA A 163 -1.96 18.31 -0.32
C ALA A 163 -0.88 17.37 -0.85
N GLU A 164 0.21 17.89 -1.41
CA GLU A 164 1.34 17.09 -1.90
C GLU A 164 2.05 16.31 -0.78
N LEU A 165 2.17 16.92 0.41
CA LEU A 165 2.70 16.23 1.58
C LEU A 165 1.81 15.07 2.03
N PHE A 166 0.49 15.26 2.04
CA PHE A 166 -0.47 14.19 2.34
C PHE A 166 -0.37 13.04 1.33
N ASP A 167 -0.33 13.34 0.03
CA ASP A 167 -0.16 12.35 -1.02
C ASP A 167 1.17 11.58 -0.84
N SER A 168 2.25 12.29 -0.54
CA SER A 168 3.57 11.70 -0.30
C SER A 168 3.57 10.78 0.92
N ILE A 169 2.94 11.18 2.03
CA ILE A 169 2.79 10.37 3.23
C ILE A 169 1.99 9.09 2.90
N GLN A 170 0.93 9.22 2.12
CA GLN A 170 0.10 8.09 1.70
C GLN A 170 0.91 7.07 0.88
N ILE A 171 1.69 7.54 -0.09
CA ILE A 171 2.56 6.69 -0.93
C ILE A 171 3.63 5.99 -0.07
N LEU A 172 4.26 6.71 0.84
CA LEU A 172 5.26 6.14 1.75
C LEU A 172 4.64 5.09 2.68
N PHE A 173 3.45 5.37 3.21
CA PHE A 173 2.72 4.44 4.06
C PHE A 173 2.32 3.16 3.32
N ASP A 174 1.77 3.27 2.11
CA ASP A 174 1.46 2.13 1.25
C ASP A 174 2.72 1.31 0.94
N GLY A 175 3.84 1.99 0.64
CA GLY A 175 5.13 1.35 0.43
C GLY A 175 5.61 0.57 1.65
N PHE A 176 5.50 1.16 2.85
CA PHE A 176 5.84 0.52 4.12
C PHE A 176 4.97 -0.72 4.39
N ILE A 177 3.65 -0.61 4.23
CA ILE A 177 2.71 -1.73 4.40
C ILE A 177 3.08 -2.88 3.45
N ASN A 178 3.27 -2.58 2.16
CA ASN A 178 3.62 -3.60 1.18
C ASN A 178 4.97 -4.28 1.46
N ALA A 179 5.98 -3.51 1.89
CA ALA A 179 7.27 -4.06 2.29
C ALA A 179 7.15 -4.96 3.54
N SER A 180 6.35 -4.55 4.52
CA SER A 180 6.08 -5.31 5.74
C SER A 180 5.38 -6.63 5.43
N VAL A 181 4.35 -6.62 4.59
CA VAL A 181 3.64 -7.84 4.13
C VAL A 181 4.61 -8.80 3.45
N LYS A 182 5.44 -8.30 2.51
CA LYS A 182 6.45 -9.12 1.82
C LYS A 182 7.46 -9.72 2.78
N ALA A 183 7.92 -8.95 3.78
CA ALA A 183 8.86 -9.44 4.78
C ALA A 183 8.26 -10.57 5.64
N ILE A 184 6.97 -10.50 5.97
CA ILE A 184 6.26 -11.54 6.72
C ILE A 184 6.06 -12.79 5.86
N GLU A 185 5.55 -12.62 4.64
CA GLU A 185 5.30 -13.72 3.72
C GLU A 185 6.60 -14.46 3.31
N SER A 186 7.75 -13.75 3.29
CA SER A 186 9.04 -14.40 3.02
C SER A 186 9.48 -15.41 4.07
N ARG A 187 8.95 -15.31 5.30
CA ARG A 187 9.20 -16.26 6.39
C ARG A 187 8.33 -17.52 6.30
N ASP A 188 7.23 -17.45 5.58
CA ASP A 188 6.32 -18.57 5.35
C ASP A 188 5.98 -18.66 3.85
N PRO A 189 6.79 -19.40 3.08
CA PRO A 189 6.59 -19.50 1.62
C PRO A 189 5.21 -20.02 1.19
N THR A 190 4.48 -20.69 2.09
CA THR A 190 3.14 -21.22 1.81
C THR A 190 2.09 -20.10 1.74
N THR A 191 2.38 -18.93 2.32
CA THR A 191 1.48 -17.78 2.38
C THR A 191 1.77 -16.69 1.35
N SER A 192 2.63 -16.94 0.38
CA SER A 192 2.98 -15.95 -0.66
C SER A 192 1.72 -15.42 -1.37
N GLY A 193 1.54 -14.09 -1.37
CA GLY A 193 0.39 -13.39 -1.93
C GLY A 193 -0.94 -13.62 -1.19
N HIS A 194 -0.92 -14.28 -0.02
CA HIS A 194 -2.13 -14.54 0.77
C HIS A 194 -2.76 -13.23 1.24
N SER A 195 -1.98 -12.36 1.87
CA SER A 195 -2.47 -11.09 2.42
C SER A 195 -3.10 -10.20 1.34
N SER A 196 -2.49 -10.16 0.15
CA SER A 196 -3.04 -9.40 -0.99
C SER A 196 -4.39 -9.99 -1.47
N ARG A 197 -4.51 -11.32 -1.55
CA ARG A 197 -5.79 -11.96 -1.91
C ARG A 197 -6.87 -11.70 -0.87
N VAL A 198 -6.53 -11.81 0.41
CA VAL A 198 -7.45 -11.51 1.52
C VAL A 198 -7.93 -10.06 1.43
N ALA A 199 -7.02 -9.11 1.25
CA ALA A 199 -7.37 -7.69 1.11
C ALA A 199 -8.30 -7.45 -0.09
N THR A 200 -8.00 -8.01 -1.26
CA THR A 200 -8.84 -7.88 -2.46
C THR A 200 -10.25 -8.41 -2.23
N LEU A 201 -10.37 -9.60 -1.63
CA LEU A 201 -11.69 -10.21 -1.37
C LEU A 201 -12.48 -9.44 -0.30
N THR A 202 -11.80 -8.96 0.76
CA THR A 202 -12.44 -8.20 1.83
C THR A 202 -12.95 -6.85 1.33
N ILE A 203 -12.17 -6.15 0.50
CA ILE A 203 -12.58 -4.89 -0.12
C ILE A 203 -13.77 -5.13 -1.05
N ALA A 204 -13.71 -6.12 -1.94
CA ALA A 204 -14.82 -6.44 -2.83
C ALA A 204 -16.11 -6.76 -2.05
N LEU A 205 -16.01 -7.46 -0.93
CA LEU A 205 -17.15 -7.74 -0.05
C LEU A 205 -17.69 -6.46 0.61
N ALA A 206 -16.81 -5.58 1.09
CA ALA A 206 -17.18 -4.31 1.68
C ALA A 206 -17.86 -3.37 0.66
N GLU A 207 -17.34 -3.31 -0.57
CA GLU A 207 -17.94 -2.57 -1.69
C GLU A 207 -19.33 -3.11 -2.04
N ALA A 208 -19.46 -4.44 -2.14
CA ALA A 208 -20.76 -5.06 -2.39
C ALA A 208 -21.78 -4.74 -1.27
N ALA A 209 -21.34 -4.79 0.00
CA ALA A 209 -22.18 -4.42 1.13
C ALA A 209 -22.56 -2.91 1.11
N HIS A 210 -21.62 -2.05 0.75
CA HIS A 210 -21.84 -0.60 0.61
C HIS A 210 -22.90 -0.25 -0.44
N GLN A 211 -23.01 -1.05 -1.50
CA GLN A 211 -23.95 -0.83 -2.61
C GLN A 211 -25.35 -1.41 -2.36
N LEU A 212 -25.54 -2.18 -1.27
CA LEU A 212 -26.85 -2.73 -0.94
C LEU A 212 -27.80 -1.63 -0.43
N ASP A 213 -29.00 -1.58 -1.00
CA ASP A 213 -30.04 -0.64 -0.58
C ASP A 213 -31.15 -1.31 0.25
N SER A 214 -31.07 -2.62 0.47
CA SER A 214 -32.07 -3.40 1.21
C SER A 214 -31.45 -4.57 1.98
N GLY A 215 -32.25 -5.18 2.86
CA GLY A 215 -31.81 -6.28 3.70
C GLY A 215 -31.03 -5.83 4.95
N PRO A 216 -30.40 -6.77 5.66
CA PRO A 216 -29.71 -6.49 6.95
C PRO A 216 -28.60 -5.43 6.85
N PHE A 217 -27.99 -5.30 5.68
CA PHE A 217 -26.86 -4.39 5.40
C PHE A 217 -27.26 -3.17 4.56
N GLY A 218 -28.55 -2.98 4.25
CA GLY A 218 -29.03 -1.91 3.38
C GLY A 218 -28.77 -0.48 3.88
N SER A 219 -28.50 -0.30 5.16
CA SER A 219 -28.09 0.99 5.75
C SER A 219 -26.57 1.13 5.93
N LEU A 220 -25.79 0.09 5.61
CA LEU A 220 -24.36 0.12 5.79
C LEU A 220 -23.71 0.99 4.71
N ARG A 221 -22.95 1.99 5.11
CA ARG A 221 -22.17 2.84 4.20
C ARG A 221 -20.78 3.02 4.79
N PHE A 222 -19.77 2.84 3.94
CA PHE A 222 -18.39 3.07 4.31
C PHE A 222 -17.90 4.39 3.72
N THR A 223 -17.17 5.16 4.49
CA THR A 223 -16.40 6.29 3.97
C THR A 223 -15.14 5.80 3.25
N HIS A 224 -14.49 6.67 2.49
CA HIS A 224 -13.22 6.36 1.85
C HIS A 224 -12.16 5.92 2.87
N ASP A 225 -12.06 6.62 4.00
CA ASP A 225 -11.13 6.29 5.08
C ASP A 225 -11.41 4.92 5.69
N GLN A 226 -12.67 4.58 5.94
CA GLN A 226 -13.06 3.26 6.43
C GLN A 226 -12.71 2.14 5.44
N MET A 227 -12.85 2.37 4.13
CA MET A 227 -12.43 1.40 3.12
C MET A 227 -10.91 1.20 3.13
N ASN A 228 -10.13 2.26 3.31
CA ASN A 228 -8.69 2.19 3.48
C ASN A 228 -8.30 1.45 4.77
N GLU A 229 -8.96 1.71 5.89
CA GLU A 229 -8.76 0.98 7.15
C GLU A 229 -9.01 -0.52 6.97
N ILE A 230 -10.11 -0.92 6.32
CA ILE A 230 -10.42 -2.32 6.00
C ILE A 230 -9.31 -2.93 5.14
N ARG A 231 -8.82 -2.20 4.14
CA ARG A 231 -7.73 -2.65 3.28
C ARG A 231 -6.45 -2.92 4.09
N TYR A 232 -6.04 -1.97 4.93
CA TYR A 232 -4.82 -2.10 5.72
C TYR A 232 -4.95 -3.19 6.80
N ALA A 233 -6.10 -3.28 7.47
CA ALA A 233 -6.36 -4.33 8.43
C ALA A 233 -6.26 -5.72 7.77
N SER A 234 -6.80 -5.86 6.56
CA SER A 234 -6.74 -7.11 5.79
C SER A 234 -5.33 -7.47 5.35
N LEU A 235 -4.53 -6.48 4.92
CA LEU A 235 -3.13 -6.69 4.55
C LEU A 235 -2.25 -7.09 5.75
N LEU A 236 -2.52 -6.50 6.92
CA LEU A 236 -1.71 -6.66 8.12
C LEU A 236 -2.26 -7.72 9.10
N HIS A 237 -3.34 -8.46 8.75
CA HIS A 237 -3.96 -9.40 9.68
C HIS A 237 -2.99 -10.44 10.25
N ASP A 238 -1.96 -10.79 9.52
CA ASP A 238 -0.91 -11.75 9.86
C ASP A 238 0.36 -11.09 10.43
N PHE A 239 0.38 -9.74 10.63
CA PHE A 239 1.56 -9.00 11.07
C PHE A 239 2.17 -9.53 12.37
N GLY A 240 1.35 -10.06 13.27
CA GLY A 240 1.78 -10.67 14.53
C GLY A 240 2.74 -11.86 14.36
N LYS A 241 2.76 -12.51 13.20
CA LYS A 241 3.69 -13.61 12.89
C LYS A 241 5.17 -13.19 12.96
N ILE A 242 5.48 -11.89 12.86
CA ILE A 242 6.86 -11.40 12.96
C ILE A 242 7.49 -11.70 14.34
N GLY A 243 6.67 -11.73 15.39
CA GLY A 243 7.10 -12.07 16.75
C GLY A 243 7.18 -13.56 17.04
N VAL A 244 6.71 -14.43 16.13
CA VAL A 244 6.72 -15.88 16.31
C VAL A 244 8.04 -16.45 15.80
N GLN A 245 8.62 -17.37 16.57
CA GLN A 245 9.85 -18.07 16.16
C GLN A 245 9.58 -18.88 14.89
N GLU A 246 10.50 -18.82 13.93
CA GLU A 246 10.42 -19.53 12.65
C GLU A 246 10.18 -21.02 12.82
N ARG A 247 10.86 -21.63 13.80
CA ARG A 247 10.68 -23.02 14.22
C ARG A 247 9.22 -23.38 14.49
N VAL A 248 8.40 -22.43 14.97
CA VAL A 248 6.96 -22.64 15.24
C VAL A 248 6.14 -22.48 13.96
N LEU A 249 6.49 -21.47 13.14
CA LEU A 249 5.76 -21.15 11.91
C LEU A 249 5.86 -22.27 10.86
N VAL A 250 7.05 -22.85 10.68
CA VAL A 250 7.29 -23.91 9.68
C VAL A 250 7.01 -25.32 10.20
N LYS A 251 6.47 -25.44 11.41
CA LYS A 251 6.20 -26.73 12.04
C LYS A 251 5.06 -27.47 11.30
N SER A 252 5.43 -28.46 10.51
CA SER A 252 4.47 -29.25 9.70
C SER A 252 3.71 -30.31 10.48
N LYS A 253 4.25 -30.76 11.63
CA LYS A 253 3.69 -31.81 12.50
C LYS A 253 3.62 -31.31 13.95
N LYS A 254 2.91 -32.05 14.83
CA LYS A 254 2.81 -31.70 16.26
C LYS A 254 4.13 -31.81 17.01
N LEU A 255 4.96 -32.82 16.69
CA LEU A 255 6.32 -32.96 17.20
C LEU A 255 7.33 -32.33 16.23
N TYR A 256 8.42 -31.79 16.76
CA TYR A 256 9.57 -31.42 15.94
C TYR A 256 10.32 -32.67 15.44
N PRO A 257 11.08 -32.57 14.34
CA PRO A 257 11.81 -33.71 13.79
C PRO A 257 12.71 -34.44 14.80
N GLU A 258 13.39 -33.66 15.66
CA GLU A 258 14.27 -34.19 16.71
C GLU A 258 13.47 -34.93 17.80
N GLU A 259 12.28 -34.42 18.14
CA GLU A 259 11.38 -35.06 19.11
C GLU A 259 10.79 -36.34 18.53
N GLU A 260 10.37 -36.33 17.25
CA GLU A 260 9.89 -37.52 16.54
C GLU A 260 10.98 -38.61 16.50
N GLN A 261 12.21 -38.21 16.17
CA GLN A 261 13.37 -39.13 16.15
C GLN A 261 13.67 -39.69 17.54
N ALA A 262 13.65 -38.87 18.59
CA ALA A 262 13.85 -39.34 19.96
C ALA A 262 12.79 -40.36 20.39
N VAL A 263 11.51 -40.17 19.98
CA VAL A 263 10.43 -41.14 20.22
C VAL A 263 10.75 -42.46 19.48
N MET A 264 11.10 -42.40 18.20
CA MET A 264 11.46 -43.60 17.42
C MET A 264 12.61 -44.37 18.02
N ASP A 265 13.66 -43.67 18.47
CA ASP A 265 14.85 -44.30 19.09
C ASP A 265 14.47 -44.96 20.44
N ARG A 266 13.59 -44.32 21.23
CA ARG A 266 13.11 -44.89 22.49
C ARG A 266 12.28 -46.19 22.24
N PHE A 267 11.41 -46.20 21.24
CA PHE A 267 10.69 -47.40 20.88
C PHE A 267 11.59 -48.52 20.41
N ARG A 268 12.67 -48.18 19.67
CA ARG A 268 13.71 -49.16 19.27
C ARG A 268 14.42 -49.77 20.47
N MET A 269 14.80 -48.93 21.45
CA MET A 269 15.43 -49.40 22.69
C MET A 269 14.50 -50.28 23.50
N ILE A 270 13.22 -49.95 23.63
CA ILE A 270 12.21 -50.75 24.35
C ILE A 270 12.07 -52.11 23.64
N ARG A 271 11.98 -52.16 22.31
CA ARG A 271 11.92 -53.37 21.52
C ARG A 271 13.11 -54.31 21.83
N GLN A 272 14.31 -53.77 21.76
CA GLN A 272 15.57 -54.49 22.05
C GLN A 272 15.57 -55.00 23.48
N GLY A 273 15.06 -54.22 24.45
CA GLY A 273 14.96 -54.62 25.86
C GLY A 273 14.03 -55.82 26.03
N ILE A 274 12.82 -55.78 25.41
CA ILE A 274 11.87 -56.88 25.45
C ILE A 274 12.46 -58.14 24.81
N GLU A 275 13.07 -58.07 23.64
CA GLU A 275 13.69 -59.17 22.95
C GLU A 275 14.84 -59.80 23.79
N LEU A 276 15.68 -58.96 24.41
CA LEU A 276 16.77 -59.38 25.26
C LEU A 276 16.27 -60.10 26.51
N GLU A 277 15.27 -59.54 27.21
CA GLU A 277 14.68 -60.13 28.41
C GLU A 277 14.06 -61.50 28.10
N MET A 278 13.29 -61.58 27.01
CA MET A 278 12.70 -62.85 26.59
C MET A 278 13.73 -63.90 26.18
N THR A 279 14.80 -63.49 25.50
CA THR A 279 15.92 -64.36 25.14
C THR A 279 16.63 -64.88 26.39
N LYS A 280 16.86 -64.02 27.40
CA LYS A 280 17.43 -64.43 28.69
C LYS A 280 16.56 -65.47 29.38
N LYS A 281 15.27 -65.24 29.50
CA LYS A 281 14.30 -66.18 30.07
C LYS A 281 14.33 -67.54 29.34
N GLN A 282 14.35 -67.49 28.00
CA GLN A 282 14.44 -68.71 27.21
C GLN A 282 15.73 -69.49 27.51
N LEU A 283 16.88 -68.82 27.60
CA LEU A 283 18.17 -69.41 27.92
C LEU A 283 18.13 -70.08 29.32
N GLU A 284 17.59 -69.39 30.33
CA GLU A 284 17.42 -69.93 31.69
C GLU A 284 16.63 -71.21 31.71
N TYR A 285 15.51 -71.32 30.96
CA TYR A 285 14.72 -72.55 30.86
C TYR A 285 15.50 -73.66 30.21
N PHE A 286 16.25 -73.39 29.12
CA PHE A 286 17.07 -74.42 28.48
C PHE A 286 18.26 -74.93 29.34
N MET A 287 18.71 -74.09 30.32
CA MET A 287 19.76 -74.46 31.24
C MET A 287 19.30 -75.20 32.50
N ALA A 288 18.06 -74.93 32.94
CA ALA A 288 17.53 -75.42 34.21
C ALA A 288 16.58 -76.60 34.12
N GLU A 289 15.98 -76.84 32.94
CA GLU A 289 14.89 -77.84 32.79
C GLU A 289 15.23 -78.94 31.78
N SER A 290 14.37 -80.00 31.74
CA SER A 290 14.53 -80.99 30.69
C SER A 290 14.25 -80.38 29.30
N ARG A 291 14.84 -81.02 28.25
CA ARG A 291 14.68 -80.54 26.88
C ARG A 291 13.24 -80.50 26.43
N GLU A 292 12.37 -81.41 26.88
CA GLU A 292 10.95 -81.54 26.52
C GLU A 292 10.16 -80.37 27.19
N ASP A 293 10.38 -80.10 28.47
CA ASP A 293 9.74 -79.06 29.24
C ASP A 293 10.13 -77.66 28.70
N ALA A 294 11.42 -77.49 28.39
CA ALA A 294 11.94 -76.22 27.80
C ALA A 294 11.28 -75.96 26.43
N LEU A 295 11.10 -76.96 25.58
CA LEU A 295 10.45 -76.80 24.29
C LEU A 295 8.96 -76.46 24.41
N ALA A 296 8.22 -77.04 25.38
CA ALA A 296 6.85 -76.72 25.66
C ALA A 296 6.67 -75.26 26.12
N LYS A 297 7.58 -74.76 26.97
CA LYS A 297 7.56 -73.36 27.41
C LYS A 297 8.01 -72.37 26.32
N TYR A 298 8.85 -72.76 25.38
CA TYR A 298 9.32 -71.95 24.26
C TYR A 298 8.14 -71.49 23.41
N GLY A 299 7.16 -72.32 23.11
CA GLY A 299 5.98 -71.96 22.35
C GLY A 299 5.16 -70.85 23.01
N ASN A 300 4.95 -70.97 24.32
CA ASN A 300 4.21 -69.96 25.09
C ASN A 300 4.99 -68.64 25.16
N HIS A 301 6.30 -68.67 25.36
CA HIS A 301 7.13 -67.45 25.39
C HIS A 301 7.27 -66.79 24.03
N SER A 302 7.30 -67.54 22.95
CA SER A 302 7.29 -67.00 21.61
C SER A 302 5.98 -66.24 21.32
N GLN A 303 4.89 -66.75 21.81
CA GLN A 303 3.58 -66.07 21.69
C GLN A 303 3.53 -64.81 22.55
N GLU A 304 3.99 -64.84 23.82
CA GLU A 304 4.06 -63.68 24.69
C GLU A 304 4.97 -62.57 24.12
N LEU A 305 6.11 -62.95 23.54
CA LEU A 305 7.00 -62.00 22.87
C LEU A 305 6.29 -61.32 21.72
N LYS A 306 5.59 -62.09 20.88
CA LYS A 306 4.86 -61.54 19.75
C LYS A 306 3.78 -60.55 20.19
N GLU A 307 3.00 -60.91 21.20
CA GLU A 307 1.95 -60.03 21.74
C GLU A 307 2.52 -58.72 22.27
N LYS A 308 3.61 -58.73 23.03
CA LYS A 308 4.30 -57.53 23.52
C LYS A 308 4.84 -56.66 22.40
N LEU A 309 5.38 -57.23 21.33
CA LEU A 309 5.88 -56.52 20.18
C LEU A 309 4.75 -55.93 19.35
N ASP A 310 3.65 -56.62 19.17
CA ASP A 310 2.46 -56.15 18.48
C ASP A 310 1.83 -54.91 19.24
N GLU A 311 1.73 -55.02 20.58
CA GLU A 311 1.28 -53.88 21.40
C GLU A 311 2.20 -52.64 21.26
N LEU A 312 3.54 -52.87 21.25
CA LEU A 312 4.51 -51.81 21.07
C LEU A 312 4.39 -51.13 19.70
N ASP A 313 4.20 -51.93 18.64
CA ASP A 313 4.04 -51.45 17.28
C ASP A 313 2.71 -50.66 17.10
N ASP A 314 1.65 -51.10 17.72
CA ASP A 314 0.36 -50.40 17.68
C ASP A 314 0.43 -49.05 18.44
N ALA A 315 1.14 -49.02 19.55
CA ALA A 315 1.42 -47.76 20.27
C ALA A 315 2.25 -46.77 19.40
N LEU A 316 3.28 -47.27 18.73
CA LEU A 316 4.07 -46.44 17.83
C LEU A 316 3.25 -45.91 16.66
N LYS A 317 2.45 -46.78 16.00
CA LYS A 317 1.55 -46.34 14.93
C LYS A 317 0.58 -45.26 15.40
N PHE A 318 0.03 -45.41 16.60
CA PHE A 318 -0.86 -44.41 17.19
C PHE A 318 -0.14 -43.06 17.36
N ILE A 319 1.07 -43.04 17.91
CA ILE A 319 1.85 -41.80 18.10
C ILE A 319 2.16 -41.12 16.74
N ILE A 320 2.59 -41.93 15.75
CA ILE A 320 2.86 -41.39 14.40
C ILE A 320 1.60 -40.78 13.81
N LYS A 321 0.45 -41.45 13.90
CA LYS A 321 -0.84 -40.95 13.43
C LYS A 321 -1.27 -39.69 14.21
N ALA A 322 -1.07 -39.65 15.52
CA ALA A 322 -1.39 -38.47 16.34
C ALA A 322 -0.47 -37.26 16.05
N ASN A 323 0.72 -37.50 15.53
CA ASN A 323 1.68 -36.46 15.15
C ASN A 323 1.29 -35.72 13.88
N GLU A 324 0.41 -36.28 13.05
CA GLU A 324 -0.08 -35.59 11.85
C GLU A 324 -0.94 -34.36 12.21
N PRO A 325 -0.99 -33.33 11.36
CA PRO A 325 -1.70 -32.07 11.64
C PRO A 325 -3.23 -32.20 11.68
N THR A 326 -3.77 -33.35 11.38
CA THR A 326 -5.22 -33.61 11.41
C THR A 326 -5.80 -33.51 12.81
N VAL A 327 -6.98 -32.90 12.94
CA VAL A 327 -7.74 -32.87 14.20
C VAL A 327 -8.20 -34.29 14.50
N LEU A 328 -7.70 -34.90 15.59
CA LEU A 328 -8.23 -36.15 16.09
C LEU A 328 -9.68 -35.91 16.54
N ALA A 329 -10.62 -36.81 16.15
CA ALA A 329 -12.00 -36.75 16.63
C ALA A 329 -12.00 -36.78 18.19
N GLN A 330 -12.90 -35.99 18.80
CA GLN A 330 -13.10 -36.05 20.25
C GLN A 330 -13.42 -37.51 20.66
N GLY A 331 -12.65 -38.07 21.60
CA GLY A 331 -12.77 -39.45 22.06
C GLY A 331 -11.67 -40.39 21.55
N GLY A 332 -10.80 -39.96 20.60
CA GLY A 332 -9.72 -40.82 20.09
C GLY A 332 -8.62 -41.19 21.12
N PHE A 333 -8.65 -40.62 22.30
CA PHE A 333 -7.67 -40.91 23.37
C PHE A 333 -8.15 -41.99 24.39
N GLU A 334 -9.45 -42.36 24.38
CA GLU A 334 -9.96 -43.28 25.41
C GLU A 334 -9.58 -44.75 25.15
N GLY A 335 -9.11 -45.10 23.96
CA GLY A 335 -8.73 -46.50 23.60
C GLY A 335 -7.28 -46.87 23.91
N SER A 336 -6.41 -45.94 24.27
CA SER A 336 -4.97 -46.22 24.50
C SER A 336 -4.54 -45.84 25.92
N ARG A 337 -5.20 -46.36 26.94
CA ARG A 337 -4.53 -46.52 28.24
C ARG A 337 -3.49 -47.64 28.08
N ILE A 338 -2.43 -47.37 27.36
CA ILE A 338 -1.18 -48.04 27.61
C ILE A 338 -0.84 -47.66 29.03
N SER A 339 -0.97 -48.59 29.96
CA SER A 339 -0.63 -48.37 31.35
C SER A 339 0.82 -47.86 31.37
N ALA A 340 1.00 -46.57 31.59
CA ALA A 340 2.33 -45.97 31.73
C ALA A 340 3.15 -46.65 32.85
N ALA A 341 2.47 -47.38 33.74
CA ALA A 341 3.07 -48.18 34.79
C ALA A 341 3.93 -49.34 34.26
N ASN A 342 3.68 -49.90 33.08
CA ASN A 342 4.47 -50.98 32.53
C ASN A 342 5.63 -50.54 31.63
N CYS A 343 5.69 -49.28 31.25
CA CYS A 343 6.83 -48.76 30.46
C CYS A 343 7.94 -48.11 31.26
N PHE A 344 7.77 -47.90 32.58
CA PHE A 344 8.75 -47.21 33.44
C PHE A 344 9.44 -48.07 34.51
N SER A 345 9.26 -49.37 34.46
CA SER A 345 9.99 -50.30 35.38
C SER A 345 11.05 -51.11 34.63
N ILE A 346 11.95 -50.42 33.94
CA ILE A 346 13.26 -50.94 33.53
C ILE A 346 14.31 -49.90 33.87
#